data_810a355a0bb3d90b207fa342c94d2c1a
#
_entry.id   810a355a0bb3d90b207fa342c94d2c1a
#
_cell.length_a   1.000
_cell.length_b   1.000
_cell.length_c   1.000
_cell.angle_alpha   90.00
_cell.angle_beta   90.00
_cell.angle_gamma   90.00
#
_symmetry.space_group_name_H-M   'P 1'
#
loop_
_entity.id
_entity.type
_entity.pdbx_description
1 polymer ?
#
loop_
_entity_poly.entity_id
_entity_poly.type
_entity_poly.pdbx_seq_one_letter_code
_entity_poly.pdbx_strand_id
1 'polypeptide(L)'
;MTIAAPEVVAEEQETDKARGGGFLRYVLIRFLLIFPTIFILVTTVFFLMRSTGDPITAALGGRLSAADLERRIVDAGYDRPLLVQYFEYLGEIVRGDFGTTFTDGREVTAILTQYGAATFELVLYALIVALIIGIPLGMIAARFRDRWPDGILRVFAILAYATPVFFVGLLLKLIFSVQLGWFPISGRVSTSGASTLNRITNPTPFYLLDAIRLGDVDLIIDCIRHAALPALALGLLIGGVFLRLVRTNLIGTLERQYIESARSRGVKESRLVTTHALRPALIPVITVMGMQIALSLGGAVLTETTFEWNGLGFVLVQYMQARDFVAVQGIVMLMAVIVAVTNFIVDIIAALIDPRVRF
;
A
#
# COMPACT_ATOMS: atom_id res chain seq x y z
N MET A 1 -24.03 53.19 -28.57
CA MET A 1 -23.79 51.91 -29.24
C MET A 1 -22.30 51.66 -29.18
N THR A 2 -21.83 50.99 -28.12
CA THR A 2 -20.42 50.83 -27.87
C THR A 2 -20.17 49.35 -27.60
N ILE A 3 -19.40 48.76 -28.44
CA ILE A 3 -19.03 47.35 -28.49
C ILE A 3 -17.98 47.09 -27.40
N ALA A 4 -18.33 46.35 -26.39
CA ALA A 4 -17.41 45.84 -25.38
C ALA A 4 -17.25 44.30 -25.56
N ALA A 5 -16.32 43.88 -26.42
CA ALA A 5 -16.10 42.46 -26.66
C ALA A 5 -14.63 41.98 -26.80
N PRO A 6 -13.54 42.76 -26.58
CA PRO A 6 -12.20 42.14 -26.55
C PRO A 6 -11.65 41.82 -25.16
N GLU A 7 -12.12 42.42 -24.06
CA GLU A 7 -11.52 42.20 -22.73
C GLU A 7 -11.84 40.83 -22.10
N VAL A 8 -13.06 40.32 -22.30
CA VAL A 8 -13.49 39.02 -21.68
C VAL A 8 -12.72 37.85 -22.26
N VAL A 9 -12.37 37.86 -23.55
CA VAL A 9 -11.64 36.77 -24.23
C VAL A 9 -10.16 36.73 -23.82
N ALA A 10 -9.57 37.90 -23.53
CA ALA A 10 -8.18 37.97 -23.06
C ALA A 10 -8.03 37.50 -21.63
N GLU A 11 -9.01 37.80 -20.75
CA GLU A 11 -9.02 37.34 -19.37
C GLU A 11 -9.20 35.81 -19.26
N GLU A 12 -10.04 35.19 -20.11
CA GLU A 12 -10.16 33.70 -20.15
C GLU A 12 -8.89 33.03 -20.68
N GLN A 13 -8.18 33.61 -21.62
CA GLN A 13 -6.93 33.03 -22.13
C GLN A 13 -5.74 33.21 -21.17
N GLU A 14 -5.68 34.31 -20.40
CA GLU A 14 -4.66 34.45 -19.33
C GLU A 14 -4.93 33.51 -18.14
N THR A 15 -6.18 33.28 -17.74
CA THR A 15 -6.53 32.34 -16.68
C THR A 15 -6.26 30.91 -17.08
N ASP A 16 -6.36 30.54 -18.36
CA ASP A 16 -6.08 29.17 -18.83
C ASP A 16 -4.57 28.88 -18.91
N LYS A 17 -3.75 29.88 -19.31
CA LYS A 17 -2.28 29.80 -19.27
C LYS A 17 -1.73 29.74 -17.85
N ALA A 18 -2.31 30.47 -16.90
CA ALA A 18 -1.95 30.42 -15.48
C ALA A 18 -2.30 29.07 -14.85
N ARG A 19 -3.43 28.45 -15.26
CA ARG A 19 -3.85 27.11 -14.81
C ARG A 19 -2.90 26.00 -15.27
N GLY A 20 -2.37 26.03 -16.49
CA GLY A 20 -1.45 25.02 -17.01
C GLY A 20 -0.06 25.06 -16.35
N GLY A 21 0.46 26.27 -16.06
CA GLY A 21 1.76 26.44 -15.40
C GLY A 21 1.77 25.98 -13.93
N GLY A 22 0.67 26.17 -13.21
CA GLY A 22 0.52 25.75 -11.82
C GLY A 22 0.53 24.23 -11.65
N PHE A 23 -0.17 23.50 -12.52
CA PHE A 23 -0.21 22.03 -12.45
C PHE A 23 1.15 21.38 -12.73
N LEU A 24 1.82 21.79 -13.79
CA LEU A 24 3.14 21.25 -14.13
C LEU A 24 4.17 21.54 -13.03
N ARG A 25 4.15 22.75 -12.47
CA ARG A 25 5.00 23.14 -11.34
C ARG A 25 4.72 22.27 -10.10
N TYR A 26 3.44 22.04 -9.79
CA TYR A 26 3.03 21.16 -8.68
C TYR A 26 3.57 19.75 -8.86
N VAL A 27 3.34 19.14 -10.04
CA VAL A 27 3.83 17.79 -10.37
C VAL A 27 5.35 17.72 -10.27
N LEU A 28 6.06 18.72 -10.80
CA LEU A 28 7.53 18.78 -10.76
C LEU A 28 8.05 18.86 -9.31
N ILE A 29 7.45 19.72 -8.49
CA ILE A 29 7.83 19.86 -7.08
C ILE A 29 7.59 18.53 -6.34
N ARG A 30 6.42 17.89 -6.52
CA ARG A 30 6.11 16.61 -5.91
C ARG A 30 7.05 15.49 -6.37
N PHE A 31 7.39 15.47 -7.65
CA PHE A 31 8.39 14.53 -8.18
C PHE A 31 9.78 14.77 -7.56
N LEU A 32 10.21 16.02 -7.49
CA LEU A 32 11.51 16.35 -6.90
C LEU A 32 11.59 16.02 -5.40
N LEU A 33 10.47 16.07 -4.67
CA LEU A 33 10.41 15.70 -3.25
C LEU A 33 10.56 14.18 -3.00
N ILE A 34 10.41 13.33 -4.02
CA ILE A 34 10.68 11.90 -3.91
C ILE A 34 12.15 11.67 -3.55
N PHE A 35 13.07 12.37 -4.21
CA PHE A 35 14.53 12.17 -4.03
C PHE A 35 15.01 12.46 -2.61
N PRO A 36 14.73 13.64 -1.99
CA PRO A 36 15.14 13.87 -0.61
C PRO A 36 14.45 12.92 0.38
N THR A 37 13.21 12.50 0.12
CA THR A 37 12.52 11.52 0.97
C THR A 37 13.24 10.17 0.96
N ILE A 38 13.55 9.64 -0.23
CA ILE A 38 14.30 8.38 -0.38
C ILE A 38 15.71 8.54 0.22
N PHE A 39 16.40 9.64 -0.06
CA PHE A 39 17.73 9.91 0.46
C PHE A 39 17.79 9.91 1.99
N ILE A 40 16.85 10.60 2.66
CA ILE A 40 16.76 10.63 4.12
C ILE A 40 16.51 9.21 4.67
N LEU A 41 15.59 8.45 4.06
CA LEU A 41 15.27 7.09 4.51
C LEU A 41 16.47 6.14 4.33
N VAL A 42 17.10 6.16 3.16
CA VAL A 42 18.29 5.35 2.85
C VAL A 42 19.43 5.67 3.84
N THR A 43 19.69 6.96 4.05
CA THR A 43 20.71 7.43 5.00
C THR A 43 20.39 6.96 6.43
N THR A 44 19.15 7.15 6.86
CA THR A 44 18.72 6.73 8.22
C THR A 44 18.87 5.23 8.42
N VAL A 45 18.45 4.43 7.45
CA VAL A 45 18.54 2.96 7.53
C VAL A 45 20.01 2.51 7.53
N PHE A 46 20.87 3.11 6.69
CA PHE A 46 22.29 2.81 6.68
C PHE A 46 22.93 3.04 8.06
N PHE A 47 22.79 4.25 8.62
CA PHE A 47 23.39 4.55 9.92
C PHE A 47 22.77 3.75 11.07
N LEU A 48 21.45 3.49 11.02
CA LEU A 48 20.78 2.65 12.01
C LEU A 48 21.34 1.23 12.01
N MET A 49 21.51 0.61 10.83
CA MET A 49 22.06 -0.73 10.73
C MET A 49 23.55 -0.78 11.15
N ARG A 50 24.34 0.21 10.78
CA ARG A 50 25.75 0.30 11.17
C ARG A 50 25.96 0.58 12.66
N SER A 51 25.01 1.21 13.33
CA SER A 51 25.08 1.43 14.79
C SER A 51 25.00 0.12 15.59
N THR A 52 24.51 -0.96 14.98
CA THR A 52 24.41 -2.29 15.61
C THR A 52 25.65 -3.17 15.38
N GLY A 53 26.65 -2.69 14.62
CA GLY A 53 27.87 -3.38 14.28
C GLY A 53 28.04 -3.64 12.78
N ASP A 54 29.07 -4.41 12.41
CA ASP A 54 29.24 -4.80 11.02
C ASP A 54 28.24 -5.90 10.61
N PRO A 55 27.73 -5.87 9.36
CA PRO A 55 26.70 -6.80 8.90
C PRO A 55 27.16 -8.26 8.84
N ILE A 56 28.45 -8.50 8.59
CA ILE A 56 29.00 -9.84 8.44
C ILE A 56 29.08 -10.53 9.82
N THR A 57 29.59 -9.83 10.82
CA THR A 57 29.60 -10.34 12.20
C THR A 57 28.18 -10.55 12.70
N ALA A 58 27.24 -9.66 12.37
CA ALA A 58 25.87 -9.78 12.79
C ALA A 58 25.19 -11.04 12.19
N ALA A 59 25.40 -11.33 10.91
CA ALA A 59 24.77 -12.45 10.19
C ALA A 59 25.51 -13.79 10.41
N LEU A 60 26.84 -13.77 10.48
CA LEU A 60 27.69 -14.97 10.41
C LEU A 60 28.57 -15.20 11.65
N GLY A 61 28.59 -14.28 12.64
CA GLY A 61 29.46 -14.28 13.85
C GLY A 61 29.21 -15.47 14.74
N GLY A 62 28.66 -16.48 14.56
CA GLY A 62 28.54 -17.76 15.29
C GLY A 62 28.67 -18.97 14.38
N ARG A 63 28.88 -18.76 13.07
CA ARG A 63 28.89 -19.79 12.04
C ARG A 63 30.25 -19.95 11.37
N LEU A 64 31.11 -18.93 11.47
CA LEU A 64 32.45 -18.92 10.85
C LEU A 64 33.55 -18.87 11.90
N SER A 65 34.76 -19.29 11.53
CA SER A 65 35.96 -19.05 12.33
C SER A 65 36.30 -17.57 12.38
N ALA A 66 36.98 -17.11 13.45
CA ALA A 66 37.41 -15.72 13.58
C ALA A 66 38.23 -15.24 12.38
N ALA A 67 39.12 -16.07 11.85
CA ALA A 67 39.95 -15.75 10.70
C ALA A 67 39.13 -15.61 9.40
N ASP A 68 38.13 -16.45 9.17
CA ASP A 68 37.28 -16.38 8.00
C ASP A 68 36.32 -15.17 8.08
N LEU A 69 35.87 -14.85 9.29
CA LEU A 69 35.04 -13.69 9.55
C LEU A 69 35.79 -12.39 9.24
N GLU A 70 37.02 -12.25 9.75
CA GLU A 70 37.90 -11.11 9.51
C GLU A 70 38.20 -10.93 8.01
N ARG A 71 38.51 -12.00 7.30
CA ARG A 71 38.71 -11.96 5.84
C ARG A 71 37.49 -11.41 5.11
N ARG A 72 36.30 -11.91 5.44
CA ARG A 72 35.06 -11.43 4.79
C ARG A 72 34.75 -9.97 5.09
N ILE A 73 35.05 -9.50 6.32
CA ILE A 73 34.90 -8.09 6.69
C ILE A 73 35.80 -7.21 5.82
N VAL A 74 37.08 -7.59 5.66
CA VAL A 74 38.04 -6.86 4.84
C VAL A 74 37.69 -6.94 3.36
N ASP A 75 37.36 -8.12 2.85
CA ASP A 75 37.00 -8.32 1.44
C ASP A 75 35.74 -7.50 1.05
N ALA A 76 34.78 -7.37 1.95
CA ALA A 76 33.58 -6.58 1.76
C ALA A 76 33.76 -5.08 2.08
N GLY A 77 34.95 -4.66 2.56
CA GLY A 77 35.28 -3.27 2.85
C GLY A 77 34.60 -2.69 4.11
N TYR A 78 34.14 -3.56 5.00
CA TYR A 78 33.48 -3.12 6.26
C TYR A 78 34.48 -2.70 7.36
N ASP A 79 35.76 -2.88 7.13
CA ASP A 79 36.86 -2.36 7.92
C ASP A 79 37.19 -0.86 7.65
N ARG A 80 36.64 -0.32 6.52
CA ARG A 80 36.86 1.06 6.09
C ARG A 80 36.11 2.07 6.95
N PRO A 81 36.53 3.36 6.95
CA PRO A 81 35.80 4.41 7.63
C PRO A 81 34.34 4.48 7.23
N LEU A 82 33.43 4.69 8.20
CA LEU A 82 31.97 4.65 7.99
C LEU A 82 31.47 5.55 6.85
N LEU A 83 32.08 6.73 6.68
CA LEU A 83 31.72 7.63 5.57
C LEU A 83 32.10 7.06 4.20
N VAL A 84 33.21 6.32 4.09
CA VAL A 84 33.62 5.67 2.85
C VAL A 84 32.58 4.58 2.48
N GLN A 85 32.23 3.73 3.44
CA GLN A 85 31.18 2.71 3.26
C GLN A 85 29.84 3.34 2.85
N TYR A 86 29.49 4.51 3.41
CA TYR A 86 28.26 5.22 3.08
C TYR A 86 28.24 5.71 1.64
N PHE A 87 29.31 6.32 1.15
CA PHE A 87 29.36 6.78 -0.25
C PHE A 87 29.47 5.64 -1.24
N GLU A 88 30.16 4.55 -0.90
CA GLU A 88 30.17 3.31 -1.71
C GLU A 88 28.76 2.73 -1.83
N TYR A 89 28.05 2.59 -0.70
CA TYR A 89 26.66 2.13 -0.65
C TYR A 89 25.71 3.00 -1.48
N LEU A 90 25.82 4.34 -1.40
CA LEU A 90 25.02 5.22 -2.27
C LEU A 90 25.34 5.01 -3.75
N GLY A 91 26.61 4.79 -4.08
CA GLY A 91 27.03 4.50 -5.46
C GLY A 91 26.50 3.17 -5.98
N GLU A 92 26.41 2.13 -5.15
CA GLU A 92 25.82 0.83 -5.48
C GLU A 92 24.32 0.96 -5.74
N ILE A 93 23.59 1.64 -4.83
CA ILE A 93 22.16 1.92 -4.99
C ILE A 93 21.84 2.62 -6.31
N VAL A 94 22.61 3.66 -6.66
CA VAL A 94 22.38 4.41 -7.92
C VAL A 94 22.60 3.53 -9.15
N ARG A 95 23.46 2.51 -9.06
CA ARG A 95 23.66 1.52 -10.12
C ARG A 95 22.61 0.40 -10.13
N GLY A 96 21.73 0.36 -9.11
CA GLY A 96 20.74 -0.71 -8.94
C GLY A 96 21.31 -2.00 -8.35
N ASP A 97 22.51 -1.95 -7.79
CA ASP A 97 23.12 -3.05 -7.06
C ASP A 97 22.76 -2.94 -5.58
N PHE A 98 21.94 -3.86 -5.12
CA PHE A 98 21.51 -3.94 -3.70
C PHE A 98 22.27 -5.05 -2.95
N GLY A 99 23.27 -5.65 -3.59
CA GLY A 99 24.08 -6.71 -3.02
C GLY A 99 23.38 -8.06 -2.94
N THR A 100 24.06 -8.97 -2.26
CA THR A 100 23.60 -10.33 -1.98
C THR A 100 23.47 -10.56 -0.48
N THR A 101 22.48 -11.36 -0.10
CA THR A 101 22.25 -11.69 1.30
C THR A 101 23.39 -12.56 1.84
N PHE A 102 23.75 -12.38 3.11
CA PHE A 102 24.77 -13.20 3.75
C PHE A 102 24.23 -14.57 4.22
N THR A 103 22.91 -14.66 4.44
CA THR A 103 22.29 -15.85 5.03
C THR A 103 22.09 -16.97 4.01
N ASP A 104 21.62 -16.64 2.81
CA ASP A 104 21.25 -17.62 1.76
C ASP A 104 21.85 -17.31 0.38
N GLY A 105 22.68 -16.24 0.25
CA GLY A 105 23.40 -15.90 -0.98
C GLY A 105 22.52 -15.45 -2.14
N ARG A 106 21.29 -14.99 -1.86
CA ARG A 106 20.36 -14.53 -2.89
C ARG A 106 20.60 -13.06 -3.23
N GLU A 107 20.43 -12.71 -4.49
CA GLU A 107 20.42 -11.31 -4.90
C GLU A 107 19.21 -10.57 -4.28
N VAL A 108 19.46 -9.42 -3.66
CA VAL A 108 18.41 -8.62 -3.06
C VAL A 108 17.40 -8.18 -4.10
N THR A 109 17.80 -7.86 -5.33
CA THR A 109 16.91 -7.54 -6.45
C THR A 109 15.89 -8.64 -6.76
N ALA A 110 16.31 -9.91 -6.71
CA ALA A 110 15.43 -11.06 -6.91
C ALA A 110 14.41 -11.19 -5.76
N ILE A 111 14.85 -10.95 -4.53
CA ILE A 111 13.96 -10.91 -3.36
C ILE A 111 12.92 -9.80 -3.52
N LEU A 112 13.36 -8.60 -3.92
CA LEU A 112 12.49 -7.45 -4.07
C LEU A 112 11.40 -7.66 -5.13
N THR A 113 11.76 -8.24 -6.28
CA THR A 113 10.79 -8.50 -7.35
C THR A 113 9.80 -9.60 -7.00
N GLN A 114 10.26 -10.70 -6.42
CA GLN A 114 9.43 -11.84 -6.07
C GLN A 114 8.45 -11.54 -4.95
N TYR A 115 8.94 -10.98 -3.83
CA TYR A 115 8.13 -10.73 -2.64
C TYR A 115 7.39 -9.39 -2.69
N GLY A 116 7.91 -8.42 -3.47
CA GLY A 116 7.22 -7.16 -3.72
C GLY A 116 5.88 -7.32 -4.41
N ALA A 117 5.82 -8.22 -5.40
CA ALA A 117 4.56 -8.55 -6.06
C ALA A 117 3.54 -9.18 -5.11
N ALA A 118 3.98 -10.04 -4.18
CA ALA A 118 3.11 -10.66 -3.19
C ALA A 118 2.49 -9.63 -2.23
N THR A 119 3.28 -8.67 -1.75
CA THR A 119 2.78 -7.56 -0.93
C THR A 119 1.80 -6.70 -1.71
N PHE A 120 2.12 -6.38 -2.98
CA PHE A 120 1.24 -5.61 -3.85
C PHE A 120 -0.11 -6.32 -4.07
N GLU A 121 -0.12 -7.63 -4.33
CA GLU A 121 -1.35 -8.43 -4.44
C GLU A 121 -2.19 -8.31 -3.16
N LEU A 122 -1.58 -8.50 -1.99
CA LEU A 122 -2.29 -8.44 -0.72
C LEU A 122 -2.92 -7.06 -0.49
N VAL A 123 -2.16 -5.99 -0.72
CA VAL A 123 -2.66 -4.61 -0.57
C VAL A 123 -3.80 -4.32 -1.55
N LEU A 124 -3.69 -4.80 -2.79
CA LEU A 124 -4.75 -4.65 -3.78
C LEU A 124 -6.03 -5.39 -3.36
N TYR A 125 -5.92 -6.63 -2.89
CA TYR A 125 -7.07 -7.39 -2.39
C TYR A 125 -7.70 -6.73 -1.17
N ALA A 126 -6.89 -6.25 -0.23
CA ALA A 126 -7.36 -5.52 0.95
C ALA A 126 -8.08 -4.23 0.55
N LEU A 127 -7.59 -3.50 -0.44
CA LEU A 127 -8.24 -2.31 -0.98
C LEU A 127 -9.61 -2.63 -1.60
N ILE A 128 -9.71 -3.70 -2.38
CA ILE A 128 -10.97 -4.17 -2.96
C ILE A 128 -11.97 -4.49 -1.84
N VAL A 129 -11.55 -5.23 -0.83
CA VAL A 129 -12.38 -5.54 0.35
C VAL A 129 -12.82 -4.26 1.06
N ALA A 130 -11.90 -3.32 1.27
CA ALA A 130 -12.19 -2.05 1.92
C ALA A 130 -13.23 -1.21 1.15
N LEU A 131 -13.17 -1.20 -0.18
CA LEU A 131 -14.15 -0.50 -1.03
C LEU A 131 -15.51 -1.19 -0.98
N ILE A 132 -15.55 -2.53 -1.08
CA ILE A 132 -16.78 -3.32 -1.04
C ILE A 132 -17.49 -3.18 0.31
N ILE A 133 -16.75 -3.06 1.40
CA ILE A 133 -17.32 -2.92 2.74
C ILE A 133 -17.56 -1.44 3.07
N GLY A 134 -16.56 -0.59 2.89
CA GLY A 134 -16.57 0.79 3.39
C GLY A 134 -17.57 1.68 2.67
N ILE A 135 -17.66 1.59 1.32
CA ILE A 135 -18.57 2.44 0.56
C ILE A 135 -20.04 2.10 0.85
N PRO A 136 -20.51 0.84 0.70
CA PRO A 136 -21.90 0.53 0.96
C PRO A 136 -22.32 0.77 2.41
N LEU A 137 -21.49 0.37 3.38
CA LEU A 137 -21.80 0.61 4.79
C LEU A 137 -21.80 2.09 5.13
N GLY A 138 -20.90 2.90 4.55
CA GLY A 138 -20.90 4.35 4.68
C GLY A 138 -22.15 5.01 4.11
N MET A 139 -22.64 4.52 2.96
CA MET A 139 -23.90 4.95 2.36
C MET A 139 -25.11 4.61 3.24
N ILE A 140 -25.14 3.41 3.81
CA ILE A 140 -26.20 2.98 4.74
C ILE A 140 -26.17 3.87 5.98
N ALA A 141 -25.01 4.11 6.58
CA ALA A 141 -24.84 4.96 7.75
C ALA A 141 -25.31 6.41 7.47
N ALA A 142 -24.97 6.98 6.31
CA ALA A 142 -25.42 8.32 5.92
C ALA A 142 -26.93 8.38 5.67
N ARG A 143 -27.52 7.39 4.99
CA ARG A 143 -28.95 7.33 4.73
C ARG A 143 -29.79 7.23 6.00
N PHE A 144 -29.30 6.48 6.99
CA PHE A 144 -29.98 6.27 8.27
C PHE A 144 -29.36 7.12 9.38
N ARG A 145 -28.85 8.30 9.05
CA ARG A 145 -28.23 9.24 9.99
C ARG A 145 -29.04 9.36 11.28
N ASP A 146 -28.32 9.28 12.41
CA ASP A 146 -28.85 9.40 13.79
C ASP A 146 -29.92 8.34 14.16
N ARG A 147 -30.05 7.26 13.37
CA ARG A 147 -30.85 6.09 13.70
C ARG A 147 -29.95 4.93 14.14
N TRP A 148 -30.56 3.83 14.63
CA TRP A 148 -29.84 2.67 15.13
C TRP A 148 -28.84 2.04 14.15
N PRO A 149 -29.11 1.94 12.78
CA PRO A 149 -28.11 1.40 11.86
C PRO A 149 -26.84 2.27 11.81
N ASP A 150 -26.99 3.59 11.80
CA ASP A 150 -25.87 4.52 11.85
C ASP A 150 -25.07 4.36 13.16
N GLY A 151 -25.74 4.20 14.30
CA GLY A 151 -25.08 3.96 15.60
C GLY A 151 -24.20 2.70 15.57
N ILE A 152 -24.75 1.56 15.09
CA ILE A 152 -24.01 0.30 14.97
C ILE A 152 -22.81 0.45 14.03
N LEU A 153 -23.01 1.05 12.84
CA LEU A 153 -21.94 1.21 11.85
C LEU A 153 -20.83 2.16 12.31
N ARG A 154 -21.16 3.17 13.13
CA ARG A 154 -20.14 4.01 13.79
C ARG A 154 -19.31 3.21 14.79
N VAL A 155 -19.95 2.40 15.64
CA VAL A 155 -19.24 1.53 16.58
C VAL A 155 -18.37 0.53 15.82
N PHE A 156 -18.89 -0.11 14.77
CA PHE A 156 -18.13 -1.01 13.90
C PHE A 156 -16.90 -0.32 13.30
N ALA A 157 -17.05 0.89 12.74
CA ALA A 157 -15.94 1.65 12.15
C ALA A 157 -14.86 1.99 13.20
N ILE A 158 -15.28 2.35 14.42
CA ILE A 158 -14.35 2.62 15.53
C ILE A 158 -13.59 1.36 15.91
N LEU A 159 -14.27 0.23 16.09
CA LEU A 159 -13.66 -1.05 16.43
C LEU A 159 -12.71 -1.53 15.33
N ALA A 160 -13.12 -1.44 14.04
CA ALA A 160 -12.30 -1.83 12.92
C ALA A 160 -10.98 -1.02 12.83
N TYR A 161 -11.02 0.28 13.16
CA TYR A 161 -9.84 1.13 13.15
C TYR A 161 -8.99 1.00 14.43
N ALA A 162 -9.62 0.85 15.60
CA ALA A 162 -8.91 0.81 16.88
C ALA A 162 -8.26 -0.56 17.18
N THR A 163 -8.75 -1.63 16.55
CA THR A 163 -8.24 -2.97 16.78
C THR A 163 -6.98 -3.21 15.97
N PRO A 164 -5.88 -3.72 16.58
CA PRO A 164 -4.67 -4.06 15.81
C PRO A 164 -4.97 -5.08 14.71
N VAL A 165 -4.47 -4.83 13.49
CA VAL A 165 -4.74 -5.66 12.31
C VAL A 165 -4.36 -7.14 12.50
N PHE A 166 -3.21 -7.40 13.15
CA PHE A 166 -2.77 -8.76 13.42
C PHE A 166 -3.71 -9.51 14.36
N PHE A 167 -4.29 -8.80 15.34
CA PHE A 167 -5.27 -9.40 16.26
C PHE A 167 -6.56 -9.79 15.53
N VAL A 168 -7.06 -8.91 14.66
CA VAL A 168 -8.19 -9.23 13.77
C VAL A 168 -7.84 -10.44 12.90
N GLY A 169 -6.62 -10.47 12.33
CA GLY A 169 -6.13 -11.60 11.53
C GLY A 169 -6.13 -12.92 12.32
N LEU A 170 -5.62 -12.92 13.56
CA LEU A 170 -5.62 -14.10 14.43
C LEU A 170 -7.05 -14.56 14.76
N LEU A 171 -7.98 -13.66 15.04
CA LEU A 171 -9.38 -14.01 15.29
C LEU A 171 -10.04 -14.63 14.05
N LEU A 172 -9.83 -14.02 12.87
CA LEU A 172 -10.34 -14.56 11.60
C LEU A 172 -9.76 -15.96 11.33
N LYS A 173 -8.46 -16.14 11.51
CA LYS A 173 -7.77 -17.43 11.37
C LYS A 173 -8.32 -18.46 12.33
N LEU A 174 -8.50 -18.10 13.60
CA LEU A 174 -9.05 -19.00 14.62
C LEU A 174 -10.47 -19.46 14.27
N ILE A 175 -11.35 -18.52 13.91
CA ILE A 175 -12.75 -18.81 13.64
C ILE A 175 -12.91 -19.53 12.29
N PHE A 176 -12.42 -18.93 11.21
CA PHE A 176 -12.74 -19.38 9.85
C PHE A 176 -11.81 -20.49 9.33
N SER A 177 -10.56 -20.55 9.79
CA SER A 177 -9.66 -21.62 9.38
C SER A 177 -9.65 -22.78 10.36
N VAL A 178 -9.49 -22.51 11.66
CA VAL A 178 -9.29 -23.59 12.65
C VAL A 178 -10.61 -24.21 13.08
N GLN A 179 -11.61 -23.38 13.46
CA GLN A 179 -12.88 -23.92 13.99
C GLN A 179 -13.84 -24.36 12.86
N LEU A 180 -13.99 -23.56 11.82
CA LEU A 180 -14.94 -23.81 10.75
C LEU A 180 -14.33 -24.56 9.54
N GLY A 181 -13.01 -24.52 9.35
CA GLY A 181 -12.34 -25.16 8.23
C GLY A 181 -12.71 -24.58 6.86
N TRP A 182 -13.24 -23.35 6.81
CA TRP A 182 -13.72 -22.76 5.56
C TRP A 182 -12.60 -22.22 4.68
N PHE A 183 -11.53 -21.73 5.30
CA PHE A 183 -10.39 -21.10 4.60
C PHE A 183 -9.06 -21.73 5.02
N PRO A 184 -8.04 -21.66 4.16
CA PRO A 184 -6.69 -22.08 4.49
C PRO A 184 -6.12 -21.30 5.68
N ILE A 185 -5.21 -21.94 6.42
CA ILE A 185 -4.63 -21.36 7.64
C ILE A 185 -3.50 -20.38 7.33
N SER A 186 -2.74 -20.61 6.25
CA SER A 186 -1.56 -19.79 5.87
C SER A 186 -1.16 -20.01 4.41
N GLY A 187 -0.23 -19.16 3.92
CA GLY A 187 0.32 -19.24 2.58
C GLY A 187 -0.45 -18.44 1.54
N ARG A 188 0.08 -18.39 0.31
CA ARG A 188 -0.55 -17.72 -0.84
C ARG A 188 -1.34 -18.69 -1.73
N VAL A 189 -1.05 -19.97 -1.64
CA VAL A 189 -1.62 -21.05 -2.45
C VAL A 189 -1.31 -22.38 -1.75
N SER A 190 -2.08 -23.43 -2.05
CA SER A 190 -1.82 -24.77 -1.56
C SER A 190 -0.52 -25.36 -2.14
N THR A 191 -0.02 -26.45 -1.52
CA THR A 191 1.17 -27.15 -2.02
C THR A 191 0.98 -27.68 -3.45
N SER A 192 -0.22 -28.15 -3.80
CA SER A 192 -0.56 -28.58 -5.16
C SER A 192 -0.56 -27.40 -6.14
N GLY A 193 -1.16 -26.28 -5.76
CA GLY A 193 -1.16 -25.05 -6.55
C GLY A 193 0.25 -24.49 -6.76
N ALA A 194 1.10 -24.49 -5.73
CA ALA A 194 2.49 -24.11 -5.86
C ALA A 194 3.27 -24.99 -6.85
N SER A 195 3.01 -26.29 -6.83
CA SER A 195 3.63 -27.22 -7.79
C SER A 195 3.19 -26.97 -9.23
N THR A 196 1.95 -26.55 -9.44
CA THR A 196 1.41 -26.16 -10.76
C THR A 196 2.05 -24.86 -11.24
N LEU A 197 2.13 -23.84 -10.39
CA LEU A 197 2.76 -22.55 -10.70
C LEU A 197 4.26 -22.71 -11.05
N ASN A 198 4.98 -23.58 -10.35
CA ASN A 198 6.40 -23.83 -10.60
C ASN A 198 6.68 -24.52 -11.94
N ARG A 199 5.67 -25.07 -12.61
CA ARG A 199 5.80 -25.70 -13.95
C ARG A 199 5.54 -24.73 -15.09
N ILE A 200 5.13 -23.49 -14.80
CA ILE A 200 4.84 -22.48 -15.82
C ILE A 200 6.14 -22.04 -16.48
N THR A 201 6.15 -22.03 -17.80
CA THR A 201 7.20 -21.40 -18.58
C THR A 201 7.05 -19.89 -18.50
N ASN A 202 8.03 -19.17 -17.97
CA ASN A 202 8.00 -17.73 -17.71
C ASN A 202 6.89 -17.32 -16.72
N PRO A 203 6.97 -17.76 -15.45
CA PRO A 203 6.01 -17.37 -14.42
C PRO A 203 6.14 -15.88 -14.12
N THR A 204 5.00 -15.26 -13.82
CA THR A 204 5.02 -13.91 -13.24
C THR A 204 5.12 -14.02 -11.70
N PRO A 205 5.52 -12.96 -11.00
CA PRO A 205 5.49 -12.97 -9.54
C PRO A 205 4.07 -12.89 -8.95
N PHE A 206 3.01 -12.81 -9.81
CA PHE A 206 1.60 -12.67 -9.44
C PHE A 206 0.85 -14.01 -9.63
N TYR A 207 0.58 -14.71 -8.54
CA TYR A 207 -0.01 -16.05 -8.58
C TYR A 207 -1.40 -16.10 -9.18
N LEU A 208 -2.27 -15.14 -8.85
CA LEU A 208 -3.61 -15.06 -9.43
C LEU A 208 -3.55 -14.77 -10.93
N LEU A 209 -2.64 -13.92 -11.38
CA LEU A 209 -2.48 -13.62 -12.80
C LEU A 209 -2.05 -14.86 -13.58
N ASP A 210 -1.11 -15.63 -13.05
CA ASP A 210 -0.63 -16.86 -13.68
C ASP A 210 -1.72 -17.95 -13.68
N ALA A 211 -2.51 -18.06 -12.61
CA ALA A 211 -3.66 -18.96 -12.55
C ALA A 211 -4.71 -18.61 -13.64
N ILE A 212 -4.99 -17.32 -13.83
CA ILE A 212 -5.90 -16.83 -14.89
C ILE A 212 -5.30 -17.11 -16.29
N ARG A 213 -4.01 -16.91 -16.48
CA ARG A 213 -3.32 -17.20 -17.78
C ARG A 213 -3.37 -18.68 -18.14
N LEU A 214 -3.32 -19.57 -17.15
CA LEU A 214 -3.50 -21.01 -17.34
C LEU A 214 -4.95 -21.41 -17.63
N GLY A 215 -5.92 -20.58 -17.26
CA GLY A 215 -7.34 -20.94 -17.30
C GLY A 215 -7.72 -22.02 -16.28
N ASP A 216 -6.89 -22.23 -15.25
CA ASP A 216 -7.10 -23.23 -14.21
C ASP A 216 -8.00 -22.64 -13.11
N VAL A 217 -9.29 -23.02 -13.16
CA VAL A 217 -10.31 -22.51 -12.23
C VAL A 217 -10.05 -22.96 -10.79
N ASP A 218 -9.55 -24.17 -10.57
CA ASP A 218 -9.26 -24.69 -9.24
C ASP A 218 -8.10 -23.91 -8.61
N LEU A 219 -7.08 -23.60 -9.39
CA LEU A 219 -5.96 -22.79 -8.96
C LEU A 219 -6.38 -21.32 -8.67
N ILE A 220 -7.29 -20.74 -9.48
CA ILE A 220 -7.85 -19.40 -9.24
C ILE A 220 -8.60 -19.38 -7.90
N ILE A 221 -9.46 -20.38 -7.66
CA ILE A 221 -10.21 -20.50 -6.40
C ILE A 221 -9.26 -20.70 -5.23
N ASP A 222 -8.22 -21.50 -5.38
CA ASP A 222 -7.21 -21.73 -4.35
C ASP A 222 -6.49 -20.43 -3.96
N CYS A 223 -6.01 -19.67 -4.94
CA CYS A 223 -5.39 -18.35 -4.70
C CYS A 223 -6.34 -17.39 -3.96
N ILE A 224 -7.62 -17.31 -4.40
CA ILE A 224 -8.62 -16.44 -3.77
C ILE A 224 -8.92 -16.87 -2.34
N ARG A 225 -9.03 -18.18 -2.06
CA ARG A 225 -9.27 -18.69 -0.71
C ARG A 225 -8.12 -18.39 0.25
N HIS A 226 -6.88 -18.49 -0.20
CA HIS A 226 -5.71 -18.13 0.61
C HIS A 226 -5.63 -16.62 0.85
N ALA A 227 -6.02 -15.79 -0.13
CA ALA A 227 -6.03 -14.34 0.00
C ALA A 227 -7.20 -13.79 0.86
N ALA A 228 -8.29 -14.55 1.01
CA ALA A 228 -9.54 -14.05 1.60
C ALA A 228 -9.37 -13.50 3.03
N LEU A 229 -8.81 -14.28 3.94
CA LEU A 229 -8.67 -13.86 5.34
C LEU A 229 -7.62 -12.76 5.55
N PRO A 230 -6.40 -12.82 4.99
CA PRO A 230 -5.45 -11.72 5.10
C PRO A 230 -5.95 -10.43 4.46
N ALA A 231 -6.61 -10.51 3.29
CA ALA A 231 -7.23 -9.36 2.64
C ALA A 231 -8.39 -8.78 3.47
N LEU A 232 -9.19 -9.64 4.12
CA LEU A 232 -10.27 -9.21 5.00
C LEU A 232 -9.72 -8.52 6.27
N ALA A 233 -8.69 -9.07 6.90
CA ALA A 233 -8.08 -8.48 8.09
C ALA A 233 -7.55 -7.07 7.84
N LEU A 234 -6.76 -6.89 6.77
CA LEU A 234 -6.22 -5.59 6.38
C LEU A 234 -7.30 -4.67 5.80
N GLY A 235 -8.22 -5.23 5.01
CA GLY A 235 -9.32 -4.51 4.36
C GLY A 235 -10.37 -3.98 5.33
N LEU A 236 -10.63 -4.63 6.45
CA LEU A 236 -11.55 -4.14 7.48
C LEU A 236 -11.04 -2.86 8.13
N LEU A 237 -9.74 -2.78 8.43
CA LEU A 237 -9.13 -1.58 9.00
C LEU A 237 -9.29 -0.38 8.04
N ILE A 238 -8.96 -0.56 6.76
CA ILE A 238 -9.09 0.47 5.73
C ILE A 238 -10.57 0.79 5.48
N GLY A 239 -11.42 -0.24 5.44
CA GLY A 239 -12.86 -0.14 5.24
C GLY A 239 -13.56 0.66 6.32
N GLY A 240 -13.11 0.57 7.57
CA GLY A 240 -13.59 1.42 8.68
C GLY A 240 -13.33 2.91 8.44
N VAL A 241 -12.16 3.25 7.90
CA VAL A 241 -11.83 4.63 7.50
C VAL A 241 -12.73 5.10 6.36
N PHE A 242 -12.90 4.26 5.31
CA PHE A 242 -13.75 4.60 4.17
C PHE A 242 -15.23 4.74 4.57
N LEU A 243 -15.74 3.86 5.41
CA LEU A 243 -17.10 3.95 5.95
C LEU A 243 -17.32 5.34 6.60
N ARG A 244 -16.41 5.76 7.47
CA ARG A 244 -16.52 7.05 8.15
C ARG A 244 -16.45 8.23 7.18
N LEU A 245 -15.53 8.19 6.20
CA LEU A 245 -15.37 9.25 5.22
C LEU A 245 -16.58 9.35 4.29
N VAL A 246 -17.04 8.22 3.75
CA VAL A 246 -18.24 8.16 2.88
C VAL A 246 -19.45 8.68 3.65
N ARG A 247 -19.67 8.22 4.89
CA ARG A 247 -20.76 8.71 5.74
C ARG A 247 -20.72 10.23 5.88
N THR A 248 -19.60 10.78 6.31
CA THR A 248 -19.47 12.22 6.60
C THR A 248 -19.65 13.07 5.35
N ASN A 249 -18.99 12.71 4.26
CA ASN A 249 -19.05 13.45 3.00
C ASN A 249 -20.43 13.34 2.35
N LEU A 250 -21.05 12.17 2.42
CA LEU A 250 -22.38 11.95 1.85
C LEU A 250 -23.46 12.74 2.62
N ILE A 251 -23.39 12.81 3.94
CA ILE A 251 -24.26 13.66 4.75
C ILE A 251 -24.12 15.11 4.31
N GLY A 252 -22.89 15.66 4.25
CA GLY A 252 -22.68 17.04 3.82
C GLY A 252 -23.10 17.32 2.38
N THR A 253 -23.06 16.30 1.51
CA THR A 253 -23.53 16.43 0.12
C THR A 253 -25.07 16.41 0.05
N LEU A 254 -25.73 15.57 0.85
CA LEU A 254 -27.19 15.48 0.90
C LEU A 254 -27.87 16.76 1.41
N GLU A 255 -27.15 17.60 2.13
CA GLU A 255 -27.61 18.91 2.63
C GLU A 255 -27.43 20.06 1.61
N ARG A 256 -26.90 19.79 0.39
CA ARG A 256 -26.69 20.80 -0.65
C ARG A 256 -27.97 21.17 -1.37
N GLN A 257 -28.10 22.45 -1.77
CA GLN A 257 -29.29 23.01 -2.45
C GLN A 257 -29.71 22.26 -3.69
N TYR A 258 -28.76 21.76 -4.50
CA TYR A 258 -29.09 21.01 -5.71
C TYR A 258 -29.76 19.66 -5.45
N ILE A 259 -29.43 19.02 -4.29
CA ILE A 259 -30.12 17.80 -3.82
C ILE A 259 -31.52 18.13 -3.36
N GLU A 260 -31.70 19.24 -2.65
CA GLU A 260 -33.02 19.70 -2.22
C GLU A 260 -33.92 20.05 -3.40
N SER A 261 -33.38 20.70 -4.42
CA SER A 261 -34.06 20.96 -5.68
C SER A 261 -34.43 19.67 -6.45
N ALA A 262 -33.60 18.64 -6.40
CA ALA A 262 -33.92 17.35 -6.98
C ALA A 262 -35.00 16.60 -6.19
N ARG A 263 -34.96 16.70 -4.85
CA ARG A 263 -35.97 16.14 -3.93
C ARG A 263 -37.35 16.79 -4.17
N SER A 264 -37.41 18.12 -4.32
CA SER A 264 -38.63 18.87 -4.62
C SER A 264 -39.26 18.49 -5.98
N ARG A 265 -38.43 18.00 -6.92
CA ARG A 265 -38.86 17.44 -8.22
C ARG A 265 -39.30 15.99 -8.15
N GLY A 266 -39.40 15.38 -6.95
CA GLY A 266 -39.89 14.02 -6.75
C GLY A 266 -38.87 12.91 -7.02
N VAL A 267 -37.58 13.20 -7.11
CA VAL A 267 -36.55 12.19 -7.25
C VAL A 267 -36.51 11.31 -5.99
N LYS A 268 -36.57 9.98 -6.17
CA LYS A 268 -36.57 9.01 -5.06
C LYS A 268 -35.29 9.15 -4.22
N GLU A 269 -35.41 9.08 -2.88
CA GLU A 269 -34.32 9.23 -1.94
C GLU A 269 -33.15 8.27 -2.22
N SER A 270 -33.42 7.01 -2.60
CA SER A 270 -32.39 6.06 -2.99
C SER A 270 -31.54 6.57 -4.18
N ARG A 271 -32.18 7.20 -5.18
CA ARG A 271 -31.50 7.76 -6.35
C ARG A 271 -30.72 9.04 -6.00
N LEU A 272 -31.24 9.86 -5.07
CA LEU A 272 -30.51 11.01 -4.54
C LEU A 272 -29.20 10.55 -3.91
N VAL A 273 -29.25 9.54 -3.04
CA VAL A 273 -28.07 8.99 -2.36
C VAL A 273 -27.09 8.37 -3.36
N THR A 274 -27.53 7.42 -4.20
CA THR A 274 -26.62 6.59 -5.01
C THR A 274 -26.08 7.30 -6.24
N THR A 275 -26.84 8.25 -6.83
CA THR A 275 -26.46 8.86 -8.11
C THR A 275 -26.05 10.32 -7.97
N HIS A 276 -26.82 11.11 -7.22
CA HIS A 276 -26.61 12.57 -7.16
C HIS A 276 -25.63 12.98 -6.06
N ALA A 277 -25.68 12.35 -4.88
CA ALA A 277 -24.86 12.72 -3.75
C ALA A 277 -23.57 11.90 -3.64
N LEU A 278 -23.58 10.62 -4.03
CA LEU A 278 -22.43 9.73 -3.89
C LEU A 278 -21.21 10.19 -4.70
N ARG A 279 -21.39 10.57 -5.97
CA ARG A 279 -20.27 10.98 -6.83
C ARG A 279 -19.44 12.12 -6.23
N PRO A 280 -20.03 13.27 -5.82
CA PRO A 280 -19.26 14.31 -5.17
C PRO A 280 -18.71 13.90 -3.80
N ALA A 281 -19.41 13.04 -3.06
CA ALA A 281 -18.98 12.56 -1.76
C ALA A 281 -17.77 11.62 -1.83
N LEU A 282 -17.55 10.94 -2.97
CA LEU A 282 -16.39 10.04 -3.16
C LEU A 282 -15.09 10.79 -3.50
N ILE A 283 -15.13 12.04 -3.94
CA ILE A 283 -13.92 12.80 -4.30
C ILE A 283 -12.90 12.81 -3.15
N PRO A 284 -13.25 13.21 -1.90
CA PRO A 284 -12.32 13.15 -0.79
C PRO A 284 -11.90 11.71 -0.41
N VAL A 285 -12.77 10.71 -0.67
CA VAL A 285 -12.46 9.30 -0.38
C VAL A 285 -11.34 8.81 -1.30
N ILE A 286 -11.37 9.15 -2.59
CA ILE A 286 -10.32 8.80 -3.55
C ILE A 286 -8.98 9.40 -3.14
N THR A 287 -8.96 10.64 -2.67
CA THR A 287 -7.74 11.27 -2.17
C THR A 287 -7.15 10.51 -0.97
N VAL A 288 -7.99 10.14 0.00
CA VAL A 288 -7.55 9.39 1.18
C VAL A 288 -7.18 7.94 0.85
N MET A 289 -7.78 7.35 -0.20
CA MET A 289 -7.46 5.99 -0.68
C MET A 289 -5.97 5.79 -0.91
N GLY A 290 -5.33 6.76 -1.54
CA GLY A 290 -3.92 6.66 -1.80
C GLY A 290 -3.04 6.72 -0.56
N MET A 291 -3.36 7.60 0.39
CA MET A 291 -2.69 7.60 1.69
C MET A 291 -2.86 6.25 2.40
N GLN A 292 -4.05 5.63 2.30
CA GLN A 292 -4.30 4.33 2.90
C GLN A 292 -3.50 3.20 2.22
N ILE A 293 -3.27 3.25 0.92
CA ILE A 293 -2.39 2.30 0.22
C ILE A 293 -0.96 2.39 0.79
N ALA A 294 -0.42 3.60 0.92
CA ALA A 294 0.92 3.81 1.49
C ALA A 294 1.02 3.31 2.94
N LEU A 295 0.03 3.63 3.79
CA LEU A 295 -0.02 3.18 5.18
C LEU A 295 -0.21 1.65 5.29
N SER A 296 -0.91 1.04 4.33
CA SER A 296 -1.16 -0.40 4.30
C SER A 296 0.10 -1.22 4.11
N LEU A 297 1.12 -0.67 3.45
CA LEU A 297 2.42 -1.34 3.31
C LEU A 297 3.07 -1.62 4.67
N GLY A 298 2.96 -0.66 5.63
CA GLY A 298 3.40 -0.88 7.00
C GLY A 298 2.54 -1.91 7.76
N GLY A 299 1.21 -1.86 7.59
CA GLY A 299 0.27 -2.82 8.19
C GLY A 299 0.36 -4.21 7.56
N ALA A 300 0.77 -4.30 6.29
CA ALA A 300 0.95 -5.56 5.59
C ALA A 300 2.00 -6.46 6.26
N VAL A 301 3.07 -5.91 6.83
CA VAL A 301 4.12 -6.68 7.52
C VAL A 301 3.53 -7.61 8.58
N LEU A 302 2.66 -7.08 9.46
CA LEU A 302 2.02 -7.86 10.50
C LEU A 302 1.01 -8.87 9.95
N THR A 303 0.25 -8.50 8.92
CA THR A 303 -0.71 -9.38 8.26
C THR A 303 0.01 -10.51 7.53
N GLU A 304 1.06 -10.21 6.78
CA GLU A 304 1.88 -11.17 6.07
C GLU A 304 2.52 -12.18 7.04
N THR A 305 3.03 -11.70 8.17
CA THR A 305 3.61 -12.58 9.21
C THR A 305 2.54 -13.44 9.85
N THR A 306 1.34 -12.92 10.14
CA THR A 306 0.25 -13.66 10.76
C THR A 306 -0.26 -14.79 9.89
N PHE A 307 -0.36 -14.58 8.57
CA PHE A 307 -0.88 -15.54 7.61
C PHE A 307 0.21 -16.28 6.82
N GLU A 308 1.50 -16.06 7.14
CA GLU A 308 2.64 -16.60 6.37
C GLU A 308 2.51 -16.31 4.88
N TRP A 309 2.00 -15.12 4.58
CA TRP A 309 1.91 -14.60 3.22
C TRP A 309 3.28 -14.14 2.78
N ASN A 310 3.93 -14.89 1.90
CA ASN A 310 5.30 -14.66 1.48
C ASN A 310 5.45 -13.34 0.69
N GLY A 311 5.32 -12.21 1.39
CA GLY A 311 5.53 -10.86 0.89
C GLY A 311 6.78 -10.22 1.50
N LEU A 312 7.04 -8.95 1.15
CA LEU A 312 8.21 -8.18 1.63
C LEU A 312 8.25 -8.06 3.14
N GLY A 313 7.10 -7.86 3.79
CA GLY A 313 7.04 -7.72 5.24
C GLY A 313 7.35 -9.02 5.96
N PHE A 314 6.85 -10.15 5.45
CA PHE A 314 7.18 -11.48 5.99
C PHE A 314 8.68 -11.76 5.90
N VAL A 315 9.26 -11.55 4.73
CA VAL A 315 10.67 -11.80 4.45
C VAL A 315 11.57 -10.82 5.20
N LEU A 316 11.14 -9.56 5.36
CA LEU A 316 11.81 -8.56 6.20
C LEU A 316 11.99 -9.07 7.62
N VAL A 317 10.93 -9.61 8.24
CA VAL A 317 11.00 -10.16 9.61
C VAL A 317 11.98 -11.34 9.68
N GLN A 318 11.98 -12.21 8.67
CA GLN A 318 12.92 -13.34 8.61
C GLN A 318 14.38 -12.88 8.55
N TYR A 319 14.72 -11.93 7.65
CA TYR A 319 16.09 -11.41 7.55
C TYR A 319 16.48 -10.55 8.76
N MET A 320 15.53 -9.85 9.40
CA MET A 320 15.79 -9.18 10.68
C MET A 320 16.16 -10.19 11.79
N GLN A 321 15.45 -11.31 11.89
CA GLN A 321 15.79 -12.38 12.85
C GLN A 321 17.12 -13.05 12.53
N ALA A 322 17.44 -13.21 11.25
CA ALA A 322 18.73 -13.71 10.78
C ALA A 322 19.87 -12.68 10.90
N ARG A 323 19.57 -11.42 11.26
CA ARG A 323 20.50 -10.28 11.31
C ARG A 323 21.19 -10.00 9.98
N ASP A 324 20.55 -10.32 8.86
CA ASP A 324 21.04 -10.04 7.51
C ASP A 324 20.70 -8.60 7.11
N PHE A 325 21.59 -7.69 7.50
CA PHE A 325 21.35 -6.25 7.31
C PHE A 325 21.34 -5.82 5.85
N VAL A 326 22.02 -6.55 4.96
CA VAL A 326 22.01 -6.24 3.51
C VAL A 326 20.61 -6.45 2.95
N ALA A 327 19.99 -7.61 3.25
CA ALA A 327 18.61 -7.87 2.87
C ALA A 327 17.63 -6.87 3.49
N VAL A 328 17.78 -6.58 4.79
CA VAL A 328 16.92 -5.61 5.52
C VAL A 328 17.00 -4.22 4.88
N GLN A 329 18.22 -3.73 4.59
CA GLN A 329 18.40 -2.42 3.95
C GLN A 329 17.73 -2.36 2.57
N GLY A 330 17.92 -3.37 1.73
CA GLY A 330 17.31 -3.43 0.41
C GLY A 330 15.78 -3.46 0.47
N ILE A 331 15.20 -4.29 1.34
CA ILE A 331 13.74 -4.40 1.50
C ILE A 331 13.15 -3.08 2.01
N VAL A 332 13.72 -2.50 3.06
CA VAL A 332 13.22 -1.23 3.63
C VAL A 332 13.33 -0.10 2.60
N MET A 333 14.43 -0.06 1.83
CA MET A 333 14.59 0.90 0.75
C MET A 333 13.50 0.76 -0.31
N LEU A 334 13.23 -0.46 -0.79
CA LEU A 334 12.17 -0.67 -1.77
C LEU A 334 10.80 -0.26 -1.22
N MET A 335 10.49 -0.62 0.03
CA MET A 335 9.25 -0.18 0.68
C MET A 335 9.16 1.35 0.72
N ALA A 336 10.26 2.04 1.02
CA ALA A 336 10.32 3.50 1.00
C ALA A 336 10.06 4.08 -0.40
N VAL A 337 10.66 3.48 -1.44
CA VAL A 337 10.43 3.87 -2.84
C VAL A 337 8.96 3.66 -3.24
N ILE A 338 8.38 2.50 -2.90
CA ILE A 338 6.97 2.20 -3.19
C ILE A 338 6.05 3.23 -2.50
N VAL A 339 6.30 3.54 -1.23
CA VAL A 339 5.53 4.56 -0.48
C VAL A 339 5.66 5.93 -1.13
N ALA A 340 6.88 6.36 -1.48
CA ALA A 340 7.12 7.66 -2.10
C ALA A 340 6.45 7.78 -3.48
N VAL A 341 6.57 6.75 -4.31
CA VAL A 341 5.91 6.69 -5.64
C VAL A 341 4.40 6.65 -5.50
N THR A 342 3.87 5.85 -4.57
CA THR A 342 2.44 5.78 -4.31
C THR A 342 1.89 7.14 -3.88
N ASN A 343 2.56 7.82 -2.94
CA ASN A 343 2.16 9.17 -2.51
C ASN A 343 2.20 10.17 -3.67
N PHE A 344 3.22 10.10 -4.52
CA PHE A 344 3.31 10.94 -5.72
C PHE A 344 2.13 10.71 -6.69
N ILE A 345 1.82 9.44 -6.99
CA ILE A 345 0.68 9.09 -7.85
C ILE A 345 -0.63 9.63 -7.27
N VAL A 346 -0.81 9.48 -5.97
CA VAL A 346 -1.98 9.98 -5.23
C VAL A 346 -2.09 11.49 -5.29
N ASP A 347 -0.99 12.20 -5.08
CA ASP A 347 -0.96 13.66 -5.17
C ASP A 347 -1.36 14.14 -6.57
N ILE A 348 -0.92 13.43 -7.63
CA ILE A 348 -1.33 13.72 -9.01
C ILE A 348 -2.83 13.46 -9.20
N ILE A 349 -3.33 12.29 -8.75
CA ILE A 349 -4.75 11.96 -8.86
C ILE A 349 -5.60 12.98 -8.10
N ALA A 350 -5.20 13.36 -6.88
CA ALA A 350 -5.87 14.38 -6.09
C ALA A 350 -5.91 15.74 -6.82
N ALA A 351 -4.78 16.16 -7.40
CA ALA A 351 -4.69 17.41 -8.15
C ALA A 351 -5.46 17.39 -9.48
N LEU A 352 -5.71 16.22 -10.07
CA LEU A 352 -6.56 16.07 -11.25
C LEU A 352 -8.06 16.16 -10.89
N ILE A 353 -8.43 15.61 -9.74
CA ILE A 353 -9.82 15.57 -9.27
C ILE A 353 -10.24 16.89 -8.65
N ASP A 354 -9.39 17.51 -7.83
CA ASP A 354 -9.65 18.81 -7.20
C ASP A 354 -8.61 19.85 -7.61
N PRO A 355 -8.95 20.77 -8.53
CA PRO A 355 -8.04 21.83 -8.97
C PRO A 355 -7.58 22.79 -7.86
N ARG A 356 -8.26 22.82 -6.72
CA ARG A 356 -7.91 23.68 -5.57
C ARG A 356 -6.66 23.20 -4.83
N VAL A 357 -6.28 21.96 -4.99
CA VAL A 357 -5.07 21.37 -4.38
C VAL A 357 -3.78 21.82 -5.09
N ARG A 358 -3.89 22.50 -6.22
CA ARG A 358 -2.74 22.94 -7.05
C ARG A 358 -2.07 24.23 -6.57
N PHE A 359 -2.56 24.86 -5.50
CA PHE A 359 -2.08 26.14 -4.97
C PHE A 359 -1.50 25.96 -3.57
#